data_44bde36d398cbfb1f51fc8b7f8c8a1a1
#
_entry.id   44bde36d398cbfb1f51fc8b7f8c8a1a1
#
_cell.length_a   1.000
_cell.length_b   1.000
_cell.length_c   1.000
_cell.angle_alpha   90.00
_cell.angle_beta   90.00
_cell.angle_gamma   90.00
#
_symmetry.space_group_name_H-M   'P 1'
#
loop_
_entity.id
_entity.type
_entity.pdbx_description
1 polymer ?
#
loop_
_entity_poly.entity_id
_entity_poly.type
_entity_poly.pdbx_seq_one_letter_code
_entity_poly.pdbx_strand_id
1 'polypeptide(L)'
;MGYTIKHLGIAKRAGNGIELRVHPTLISNEQIIANVNGVMNAVLVKSDALGTSLYYGAGAGEEATASSVIADLIDIINNQTSNHILGWKSQEKLTVIDTESIDSEFYLRLLVSNMKGVLAKITGIFHKYNVSIEELIQKQIDENNNAHIVIITNKVNTKDIMGIKAAIEGSEFNQEDMQIIHVESFD
;
A
#
# COMPACT_ATOMS: atom_id res chain seq x y z
N MET A 1 3.50 3.42 -16.13
CA MET A 1 2.88 2.35 -15.35
C MET A 1 1.49 2.73 -14.79
N GLY A 2 1.02 3.94 -14.86
CA GLY A 2 -0.35 4.31 -14.41
C GLY A 2 -0.61 4.18 -12.90
N TYR A 3 0.41 4.36 -12.08
CA TYR A 3 0.32 4.31 -10.63
C TYR A 3 0.68 5.65 -9.98
N THR A 4 0.11 5.89 -8.81
CA THR A 4 0.43 7.01 -7.92
C THR A 4 0.81 6.49 -6.54
N ILE A 5 1.75 7.17 -5.87
CA ILE A 5 2.12 6.85 -4.49
C ILE A 5 1.21 7.66 -3.56
N LYS A 6 0.54 6.98 -2.64
CA LYS A 6 -0.21 7.59 -1.54
C LYS A 6 0.25 7.01 -0.21
N HIS A 7 0.22 7.83 0.83
CA HIS A 7 0.44 7.36 2.19
C HIS A 7 -0.90 6.87 2.74
N LEU A 8 -1.04 5.56 2.89
CA LEU A 8 -2.30 4.93 3.29
C LEU A 8 -2.21 4.31 4.68
N GLY A 9 -3.26 4.51 5.47
CA GLY A 9 -3.60 3.65 6.58
C GLY A 9 -4.60 2.60 6.11
N ILE A 10 -4.24 1.33 6.26
CA ILE A 10 -5.02 0.20 5.75
C ILE A 10 -5.42 -0.68 6.92
N ALA A 11 -6.72 -0.97 7.02
CA ALA A 11 -7.28 -1.93 7.96
C ALA A 11 -8.13 -2.92 7.19
N LYS A 12 -7.77 -4.22 7.23
CA LYS A 12 -8.50 -5.29 6.54
C LYS A 12 -8.76 -6.46 7.48
N ARG A 13 -9.94 -7.06 7.40
CA ARG A 13 -10.19 -8.34 8.05
C ARG A 13 -9.53 -9.46 7.23
N ALA A 14 -8.71 -10.26 7.88
CA ALA A 14 -8.04 -11.40 7.27
C ALA A 14 -8.23 -12.63 8.16
N GLY A 15 -9.10 -13.55 7.74
CA GLY A 15 -9.48 -14.70 8.54
C GLY A 15 -10.06 -14.30 9.90
N ASN A 16 -9.46 -14.79 10.99
CA ASN A 16 -9.87 -14.50 12.36
C ASN A 16 -9.13 -13.29 12.97
N GLY A 17 -8.35 -12.55 12.18
CA GLY A 17 -7.58 -11.40 12.62
C GLY A 17 -7.85 -10.15 11.82
N ILE A 18 -7.09 -9.12 12.15
CA ILE A 18 -7.10 -7.84 11.45
C ILE A 18 -5.68 -7.47 11.02
N GLU A 19 -5.54 -7.11 9.77
CA GLU A 19 -4.35 -6.53 9.18
C GLU A 19 -4.40 -5.01 9.38
N LEU A 20 -3.35 -4.44 9.95
CA LEU A 20 -3.20 -3.00 10.16
C LEU A 20 -1.84 -2.56 9.60
N ARG A 21 -1.86 -1.63 8.63
CA ARG A 21 -0.65 -1.11 7.99
C ARG A 21 -0.72 0.39 7.79
N VAL A 22 0.41 1.07 7.91
CA VAL A 22 0.56 2.49 7.53
C VAL A 22 1.90 2.63 6.81
N HIS A 23 1.85 2.88 5.51
CA HIS A 23 3.05 3.03 4.68
C HIS A 23 2.75 3.74 3.35
N PRO A 24 3.78 4.25 2.64
CA PRO A 24 3.64 4.64 1.24
C PRO A 24 3.23 3.44 0.38
N THR A 25 2.22 3.63 -0.45
CA THR A 25 1.61 2.57 -1.25
C THR A 25 1.41 3.04 -2.68
N LEU A 26 1.76 2.21 -3.66
CA LEU A 26 1.38 2.40 -5.04
C LEU A 26 -0.07 1.95 -5.24
N ILE A 27 -0.86 2.81 -5.85
CA ILE A 27 -2.24 2.52 -6.24
C ILE A 27 -2.47 2.91 -7.70
N SER A 28 -3.27 2.15 -8.42
CA SER A 28 -3.63 2.49 -9.80
C SER A 28 -4.28 3.87 -9.88
N ASN A 29 -3.93 4.65 -10.91
CA ASN A 29 -4.54 5.95 -11.17
C ASN A 29 -6.05 5.86 -11.49
N GLU A 30 -6.54 4.66 -11.82
CA GLU A 30 -7.97 4.38 -12.03
C GLU A 30 -8.76 4.34 -10.72
N GLN A 31 -8.08 4.13 -9.60
CA GLN A 31 -8.71 4.12 -8.29
C GLN A 31 -9.11 5.54 -7.85
N ILE A 32 -10.33 5.68 -7.35
CA ILE A 32 -10.87 6.98 -6.96
C ILE A 32 -10.01 7.67 -5.88
N ILE A 33 -9.44 6.90 -4.95
CA ILE A 33 -8.59 7.41 -3.87
C ILE A 33 -7.23 7.94 -4.39
N ALA A 34 -6.79 7.55 -5.59
CA ALA A 34 -5.58 8.08 -6.22
C ALA A 34 -5.66 9.59 -6.48
N ASN A 35 -6.88 10.11 -6.64
CA ASN A 35 -7.16 11.50 -6.99
C ASN A 35 -7.35 12.40 -5.76
N VAL A 36 -7.17 11.90 -4.55
CA VAL A 36 -7.20 12.69 -3.32
C VAL A 36 -5.88 13.44 -3.17
N ASN A 37 -5.90 14.77 -3.32
CA ASN A 37 -4.70 15.60 -3.35
C ASN A 37 -4.82 16.86 -2.47
N GLY A 38 -3.69 17.48 -2.17
CA GLY A 38 -3.62 18.74 -1.43
C GLY A 38 -4.12 18.57 0.01
N VAL A 39 -5.01 19.47 0.43
CA VAL A 39 -5.59 19.49 1.79
C VAL A 39 -6.73 18.46 1.99
N MET A 40 -7.08 17.76 0.92
CA MET A 40 -8.17 16.79 0.93
C MET A 40 -7.73 15.48 1.57
N ASN A 41 -8.61 14.89 2.36
CA ASN A 41 -8.49 13.57 2.92
C ASN A 41 -9.65 12.68 2.45
N ALA A 42 -9.44 11.38 2.48
CA ALA A 42 -10.50 10.43 2.18
C ALA A 42 -10.38 9.18 3.04
N VAL A 43 -11.53 8.58 3.31
CA VAL A 43 -11.64 7.24 3.89
C VAL A 43 -12.46 6.40 2.91
N LEU A 44 -11.83 5.36 2.37
CA LEU A 44 -12.49 4.38 1.52
C LEU A 44 -12.87 3.17 2.37
N VAL A 45 -14.15 2.84 2.38
CA VAL A 45 -14.70 1.70 3.14
C VAL A 45 -15.28 0.70 2.18
N LYS A 46 -14.83 -0.55 2.25
CA LYS A 46 -15.42 -1.67 1.52
C LYS A 46 -16.23 -2.51 2.50
N SER A 47 -17.54 -2.55 2.32
CA SER A 47 -18.48 -3.32 3.16
C SER A 47 -19.16 -4.42 2.35
N ASP A 48 -19.69 -5.41 3.05
CA ASP A 48 -20.38 -6.56 2.45
C ASP A 48 -21.70 -6.18 1.78
N ALA A 49 -22.49 -5.31 2.41
CA ALA A 49 -23.83 -4.96 1.94
C ALA A 49 -23.85 -3.80 0.95
N LEU A 50 -23.08 -2.71 1.23
CA LEU A 50 -23.10 -1.49 0.43
C LEU A 50 -22.02 -1.49 -0.66
N GLY A 51 -21.00 -2.36 -0.55
CA GLY A 51 -19.83 -2.33 -1.41
C GLY A 51 -18.89 -1.19 -1.01
N THR A 52 -18.30 -0.52 -2.00
CA THR A 52 -17.30 0.54 -1.78
C THR A 52 -17.96 1.89 -1.57
N SER A 53 -17.61 2.55 -0.47
CA SER A 53 -18.01 3.92 -0.14
C SER A 53 -16.78 4.79 0.07
N LEU A 54 -16.84 6.05 -0.36
CA LEU A 54 -15.77 7.01 -0.16
C LEU A 54 -16.30 8.22 0.63
N TYR A 55 -15.64 8.51 1.73
CA TYR A 55 -15.83 9.74 2.50
C TYR A 55 -14.69 10.68 2.14
N TYR A 56 -15.01 11.87 1.66
CA TYR A 56 -14.04 12.81 1.10
C TYR A 56 -14.32 14.21 1.60
N GLY A 57 -13.30 14.89 2.10
CA GLY A 57 -13.43 16.24 2.62
C GLY A 57 -12.09 16.89 2.94
N ALA A 58 -12.13 18.19 3.24
CA ALA A 58 -10.95 18.91 3.69
C ALA A 58 -10.51 18.41 5.08
N GLY A 59 -9.26 17.94 5.19
CA GLY A 59 -8.66 17.50 6.46
C GLY A 59 -7.91 18.58 7.20
N ALA A 60 -7.72 19.77 6.58
CA ALA A 60 -7.03 20.90 7.16
C ALA A 60 -7.65 22.21 6.65
N GLY A 61 -7.45 23.30 7.41
CA GLY A 61 -7.95 24.63 7.12
C GLY A 61 -8.77 25.20 8.27
N GLU A 62 -8.77 26.51 8.40
CA GLU A 62 -9.44 27.22 9.50
C GLU A 62 -10.94 26.92 9.54
N GLU A 63 -11.62 27.05 8.41
CA GLU A 63 -13.06 26.83 8.30
C GLU A 63 -13.45 25.37 8.51
N ALA A 64 -12.69 24.42 7.95
CA ALA A 64 -12.94 22.99 8.12
C ALA A 64 -12.81 22.58 9.60
N THR A 65 -11.79 23.09 10.30
CA THR A 65 -11.58 22.81 11.72
C THR A 65 -12.64 23.50 12.58
N ALA A 66 -12.94 24.77 12.33
CA ALA A 66 -13.94 25.52 13.08
C ALA A 66 -15.34 24.89 12.94
N SER A 67 -15.74 24.52 11.72
CA SER A 67 -17.05 23.89 11.48
C SER A 67 -17.18 22.56 12.21
N SER A 68 -16.11 21.74 12.28
CA SER A 68 -16.12 20.48 13.02
C SER A 68 -16.26 20.68 14.52
N VAL A 69 -15.53 21.66 15.09
CA VAL A 69 -15.65 22.01 16.52
C VAL A 69 -17.07 22.51 16.84
N ILE A 70 -17.65 23.37 16.00
CA ILE A 70 -19.03 23.85 16.20
C ILE A 70 -20.04 22.70 16.10
N ALA A 71 -19.86 21.79 15.13
CA ALA A 71 -20.73 20.60 15.00
C ALA A 71 -20.68 19.72 16.26
N ASP A 72 -19.49 19.45 16.79
CA ASP A 72 -19.32 18.67 18.03
C ASP A 72 -19.99 19.36 19.24
N LEU A 73 -19.88 20.70 19.37
CA LEU A 73 -20.56 21.47 20.42
C LEU A 73 -22.07 21.37 20.29
N ILE A 74 -22.62 21.48 19.07
CA ILE A 74 -24.05 21.35 18.82
C ILE A 74 -24.51 19.92 19.17
N ASP A 75 -23.74 18.91 18.80
CA ASP A 75 -24.05 17.52 19.12
C ASP A 75 -24.07 17.27 20.63
N ILE A 76 -23.12 17.80 21.38
CA ILE A 76 -23.08 17.71 22.85
C ILE A 76 -24.34 18.37 23.46
N ILE A 77 -24.71 19.55 22.97
CA ILE A 77 -25.89 20.28 23.49
C ILE A 77 -27.18 19.50 23.21
N ASN A 78 -27.34 18.96 22.01
CA ASN A 78 -28.53 18.25 21.60
C ASN A 78 -28.66 16.86 22.27
N ASN A 79 -27.54 16.24 22.61
CA ASN A 79 -27.47 14.85 23.09
C ASN A 79 -27.12 14.74 24.58
N GLN A 80 -27.37 15.77 25.39
CA GLN A 80 -27.06 15.79 26.82
C GLN A 80 -27.69 14.63 27.64
N THR A 81 -28.72 13.99 27.12
CA THR A 81 -29.44 12.90 27.80
C THR A 81 -29.34 11.55 27.09
N SER A 82 -28.72 11.48 25.92
CA SER A 82 -28.59 10.22 25.19
C SER A 82 -27.28 9.52 25.58
N ASN A 83 -27.39 8.30 26.07
CA ASN A 83 -26.24 7.39 26.04
C ASN A 83 -25.85 7.23 24.57
N HIS A 84 -24.69 7.74 24.17
CA HIS A 84 -24.12 7.53 22.83
C HIS A 84 -23.82 6.02 22.67
N ILE A 85 -24.85 5.27 22.36
CA ILE A 85 -24.70 3.89 21.97
C ILE A 85 -24.29 3.96 20.50
N LEU A 86 -23.03 3.72 20.21
CA LEU A 86 -22.49 3.58 18.84
C LEU A 86 -23.12 2.41 18.05
N GLY A 87 -24.28 1.91 18.52
CA GLY A 87 -24.98 0.79 17.91
C GLY A 87 -24.33 -0.58 18.16
N TRP A 88 -23.16 -0.62 18.76
CA TRP A 88 -22.44 -1.87 19.02
C TRP A 88 -22.86 -2.46 20.38
N LYS A 89 -23.50 -3.62 20.34
CA LYS A 89 -23.91 -4.35 21.55
C LYS A 89 -22.77 -5.16 22.15
N SER A 90 -21.80 -5.56 21.33
CA SER A 90 -20.58 -6.26 21.75
C SER A 90 -19.46 -5.95 20.76
N GLN A 91 -18.22 -5.99 21.25
CA GLN A 91 -17.02 -5.88 20.40
C GLN A 91 -16.28 -7.21 20.46
N GLU A 92 -16.01 -7.78 19.30
CA GLU A 92 -15.11 -8.92 19.17
C GLU A 92 -13.67 -8.41 19.20
N LYS A 93 -12.84 -8.96 20.07
CA LYS A 93 -11.44 -8.64 20.11
C LYS A 93 -10.70 -9.43 19.04
N LEU A 94 -10.34 -8.78 17.95
CA LEU A 94 -9.56 -9.38 16.88
C LEU A 94 -8.06 -9.33 17.21
N THR A 95 -7.33 -10.37 16.82
CA THR A 95 -5.87 -10.40 16.90
C THR A 95 -5.29 -9.62 15.73
N VAL A 96 -4.33 -8.73 15.99
CA VAL A 96 -3.57 -8.06 14.93
C VAL A 96 -2.59 -9.06 14.32
N ILE A 97 -2.63 -9.16 12.99
CA ILE A 97 -1.76 -10.06 12.23
C ILE A 97 -0.38 -9.39 12.08
N ASP A 98 0.67 -10.19 12.21
CA ASP A 98 2.03 -9.73 11.98
C ASP A 98 2.21 -9.29 10.53
N THR A 99 2.76 -8.09 10.34
CA THR A 99 2.99 -7.49 9.04
C THR A 99 3.89 -8.33 8.13
N GLU A 100 4.83 -9.08 8.69
CA GLU A 100 5.70 -9.98 7.92
C GLU A 100 4.95 -11.16 7.31
N SER A 101 3.80 -11.53 7.87
CA SER A 101 2.96 -12.64 7.38
C SER A 101 1.88 -12.22 6.39
N ILE A 102 1.80 -10.94 6.06
CA ILE A 102 0.80 -10.40 5.13
C ILE A 102 1.27 -10.56 3.70
N ASP A 103 0.40 -11.11 2.84
CA ASP A 103 0.62 -11.18 1.42
C ASP A 103 0.23 -9.87 0.74
N SER A 104 1.16 -9.29 -0.02
CA SER A 104 0.96 -8.06 -0.78
C SER A 104 1.59 -8.18 -2.17
N GLU A 105 1.11 -7.37 -3.07
CA GLU A 105 1.84 -7.09 -4.31
C GLU A 105 2.93 -6.06 -4.03
N PHE A 106 4.05 -6.16 -4.73
CA PHE A 106 5.18 -5.27 -4.52
C PHE A 106 5.67 -4.67 -5.84
N TYR A 107 5.95 -3.40 -5.79
CA TYR A 107 6.76 -2.69 -6.77
C TYR A 107 8.21 -2.73 -6.30
N LEU A 108 9.07 -3.22 -7.16
CA LEU A 108 10.51 -3.34 -6.93
C LEU A 108 11.25 -2.54 -8.00
N ARG A 109 12.18 -1.70 -7.57
CA ARG A 109 13.06 -0.97 -8.49
C ARG A 109 14.51 -1.34 -8.21
N LEU A 110 15.18 -1.77 -9.26
CA LEU A 110 16.58 -2.19 -9.25
C LEU A 110 17.39 -1.33 -10.21
N LEU A 111 18.64 -1.04 -9.85
CA LEU A 111 19.64 -0.54 -10.75
C LEU A 111 20.69 -1.64 -10.94
N VAL A 112 20.87 -2.11 -12.16
CA VAL A 112 21.71 -3.26 -12.44
C VAL A 112 22.62 -2.99 -13.64
N SER A 113 23.79 -3.64 -13.68
CA SER A 113 24.67 -3.60 -14.84
C SER A 113 23.97 -4.12 -16.09
N ASN A 114 24.04 -3.39 -17.19
CA ASN A 114 23.45 -3.80 -18.47
C ASN A 114 24.31 -4.85 -19.16
N MET A 115 24.31 -6.06 -18.64
CA MET A 115 25.05 -7.19 -19.19
C MET A 115 24.12 -8.30 -19.63
N LYS A 116 24.55 -9.06 -20.65
CA LYS A 116 23.82 -10.25 -21.11
C LYS A 116 23.65 -11.26 -19.98
N GLY A 117 22.42 -11.73 -19.80
CA GLY A 117 22.09 -12.75 -18.79
C GLY A 117 21.68 -12.21 -17.41
N VAL A 118 21.78 -10.90 -17.14
CA VAL A 118 21.37 -10.30 -15.85
C VAL A 118 19.88 -10.54 -15.61
N LEU A 119 19.00 -10.30 -16.59
CA LEU A 119 17.58 -10.59 -16.46
C LEU A 119 17.29 -12.06 -16.15
N ALA A 120 18.04 -12.98 -16.76
CA ALA A 120 17.88 -14.42 -16.47
C ALA A 120 18.30 -14.75 -15.03
N LYS A 121 19.34 -14.09 -14.50
CA LYS A 121 19.73 -14.26 -13.09
C LYS A 121 18.67 -13.70 -12.14
N ILE A 122 18.12 -12.52 -12.44
CA ILE A 122 17.05 -11.89 -11.64
C ILE A 122 15.82 -12.80 -11.62
N THR A 123 15.31 -13.21 -12.79
CA THR A 123 14.13 -14.09 -12.85
C THR A 123 14.38 -15.46 -12.21
N GLY A 124 15.62 -15.95 -12.27
CA GLY A 124 16.04 -17.16 -11.54
C GLY A 124 15.97 -17.00 -10.02
N ILE A 125 16.29 -15.83 -9.49
CA ILE A 125 16.13 -15.54 -8.05
C ILE A 125 14.63 -15.57 -7.70
N PHE A 126 13.77 -14.87 -8.44
CA PHE A 126 12.32 -14.88 -8.21
C PHE A 126 11.75 -16.30 -8.26
N HIS A 127 12.17 -17.10 -9.23
CA HIS A 127 11.77 -18.52 -9.34
C HIS A 127 12.17 -19.32 -8.09
N LYS A 128 13.38 -19.11 -7.55
CA LYS A 128 13.87 -19.80 -6.35
C LYS A 128 13.00 -19.53 -5.11
N TYR A 129 12.44 -18.33 -5.01
CA TYR A 129 11.51 -17.93 -3.94
C TYR A 129 10.04 -18.22 -4.29
N ASN A 130 9.78 -18.88 -5.43
CA ASN A 130 8.42 -19.17 -5.91
C ASN A 130 7.54 -17.93 -6.08
N VAL A 131 8.14 -16.81 -6.47
CA VAL A 131 7.47 -15.53 -6.68
C VAL A 131 7.24 -15.28 -8.16
N SER A 132 5.98 -15.02 -8.53
CA SER A 132 5.61 -14.66 -9.90
C SER A 132 5.80 -13.19 -10.15
N ILE A 133 6.28 -12.87 -11.35
CA ILE A 133 6.40 -11.50 -11.86
C ILE A 133 5.16 -11.23 -12.71
N GLU A 134 4.43 -10.16 -12.38
CA GLU A 134 3.25 -9.71 -13.13
C GLU A 134 3.65 -8.76 -14.25
N GLU A 135 4.47 -7.75 -13.91
CA GLU A 135 5.04 -6.83 -14.89
C GLU A 135 6.56 -6.71 -14.71
N LEU A 136 7.27 -6.60 -15.81
CA LEU A 136 8.69 -6.29 -15.83
C LEU A 136 8.96 -5.25 -16.91
N ILE A 137 9.55 -4.12 -16.50
CA ILE A 137 9.92 -3.04 -17.42
C ILE A 137 11.39 -2.73 -17.24
N GLN A 138 12.13 -2.79 -18.33
CA GLN A 138 13.48 -2.26 -18.39
C GLN A 138 13.42 -0.86 -19.00
N LYS A 139 13.86 0.14 -18.25
CA LYS A 139 13.98 1.53 -18.72
C LYS A 139 15.30 1.73 -19.46
N GLN A 140 15.48 2.95 -20.00
CA GLN A 140 16.69 3.33 -20.72
C GLN A 140 17.96 3.12 -19.87
N ILE A 141 19.03 2.77 -20.56
CA ILE A 141 20.36 2.57 -19.99
C ILE A 141 20.95 3.94 -19.66
N ASP A 142 21.57 4.07 -18.50
CA ASP A 142 22.25 5.29 -18.08
C ASP A 142 23.65 5.44 -18.74
N GLU A 143 24.32 6.57 -18.48
CA GLU A 143 25.65 6.86 -18.99
C GLU A 143 26.74 5.87 -18.50
N ASN A 144 26.49 5.20 -17.37
CA ASN A 144 27.37 4.20 -16.77
C ASN A 144 27.08 2.78 -17.26
N ASN A 145 26.26 2.64 -18.28
CA ASN A 145 25.80 1.35 -18.82
C ASN A 145 25.04 0.50 -17.79
N ASN A 146 24.25 1.14 -16.91
CA ASN A 146 23.33 0.47 -15.99
C ASN A 146 21.90 0.59 -16.50
N ALA A 147 21.08 -0.37 -16.18
CA ALA A 147 19.67 -0.41 -16.52
C ALA A 147 18.78 -0.35 -15.27
N HIS A 148 17.79 0.55 -15.28
CA HIS A 148 16.73 0.50 -14.30
C HIS A 148 15.72 -0.57 -14.69
N ILE A 149 15.52 -1.54 -13.79
CA ILE A 149 14.49 -2.57 -13.93
C ILE A 149 13.42 -2.31 -12.89
N VAL A 150 12.19 -2.29 -13.35
CA VAL A 150 11.00 -2.19 -12.50
C VAL A 150 10.23 -3.49 -12.63
N ILE A 151 9.86 -4.06 -11.49
CA ILE A 151 9.11 -5.32 -11.39
C ILE A 151 7.89 -5.07 -10.52
N ILE A 152 6.72 -5.55 -10.96
CA ILE A 152 5.54 -5.73 -10.11
C ILE A 152 5.35 -7.23 -9.91
N THR A 153 5.17 -7.64 -8.65
CA THR A 153 4.95 -9.04 -8.29
C THR A 153 3.47 -9.32 -8.10
N ASN A 154 3.06 -10.57 -8.23
CA ASN A 154 1.81 -11.04 -7.67
C ASN A 154 1.85 -10.95 -6.14
N LYS A 155 0.72 -11.24 -5.49
CA LYS A 155 0.66 -11.31 -4.02
C LYS A 155 1.67 -12.32 -3.49
N VAL A 156 2.52 -11.86 -2.61
CA VAL A 156 3.62 -12.62 -2.03
C VAL A 156 3.87 -12.16 -0.59
N ASN A 157 4.39 -13.04 0.22
CA ASN A 157 4.74 -12.75 1.60
C ASN A 157 5.92 -11.77 1.67
N THR A 158 5.85 -10.82 2.59
CA THR A 158 6.91 -9.82 2.81
C THR A 158 8.27 -10.46 3.07
N LYS A 159 8.30 -11.58 3.79
CA LYS A 159 9.53 -12.33 4.09
C LYS A 159 10.24 -12.82 2.82
N ASP A 160 9.50 -13.31 1.84
CA ASP A 160 10.07 -13.79 0.58
C ASP A 160 10.64 -12.64 -0.24
N ILE A 161 9.99 -11.48 -0.25
CA ILE A 161 10.51 -10.26 -0.88
C ILE A 161 11.81 -9.80 -0.23
N MET A 162 11.91 -9.86 1.09
CA MET A 162 13.17 -9.53 1.78
C MET A 162 14.28 -10.51 1.47
N GLY A 163 13.95 -11.79 1.27
CA GLY A 163 14.90 -12.81 0.79
C GLY A 163 15.38 -12.52 -0.63
N ILE A 164 14.48 -12.15 -1.54
CA ILE A 164 14.81 -11.72 -2.90
C ILE A 164 15.71 -10.47 -2.88
N LYS A 165 15.36 -9.47 -2.05
CA LYS A 165 16.18 -8.26 -1.85
C LYS A 165 17.61 -8.64 -1.48
N ALA A 166 17.79 -9.43 -0.44
CA ALA A 166 19.12 -9.85 0.02
C ALA A 166 19.90 -10.60 -1.08
N ALA A 167 19.25 -11.48 -1.83
CA ALA A 167 19.88 -12.22 -2.91
C ALA A 167 20.31 -11.34 -4.10
N ILE A 168 19.51 -10.32 -4.43
CA ILE A 168 19.83 -9.37 -5.50
C ILE A 168 20.94 -8.41 -5.05
N GLU A 169 20.84 -7.82 -3.87
CA GLU A 169 21.84 -6.90 -3.34
C GLU A 169 23.20 -7.56 -3.10
N GLY A 170 23.23 -8.85 -2.80
CA GLY A 170 24.45 -9.64 -2.72
C GLY A 170 25.04 -10.08 -4.05
N SER A 171 24.45 -9.71 -5.20
CA SER A 171 24.92 -10.10 -6.50
C SER A 171 25.85 -9.06 -7.14
N GLU A 172 26.80 -9.51 -7.96
CA GLU A 172 27.80 -8.68 -8.65
C GLU A 172 27.15 -7.71 -9.67
N PHE A 173 25.94 -7.97 -10.14
CA PHE A 173 25.27 -7.14 -11.12
C PHE A 173 24.48 -5.99 -10.49
N ASN A 174 24.24 -6.01 -9.18
CA ASN A 174 23.52 -4.96 -8.47
C ASN A 174 24.39 -3.70 -8.30
N GLN A 175 23.80 -2.52 -8.49
CA GLN A 175 24.49 -1.24 -8.42
C GLN A 175 23.99 -0.32 -7.31
N GLU A 176 22.77 -0.54 -6.82
CA GLU A 176 22.15 0.25 -5.75
C GLU A 176 21.22 -0.65 -4.90
N ASP A 177 20.88 -0.18 -3.71
CA ASP A 177 19.89 -0.83 -2.86
C ASP A 177 18.52 -0.93 -3.56
N MET A 178 17.92 -2.11 -3.55
CA MET A 178 16.62 -2.37 -4.13
C MET A 178 15.54 -1.57 -3.39
N GLN A 179 14.78 -0.77 -4.13
CA GLN A 179 13.64 -0.05 -3.59
C GLN A 179 12.39 -0.91 -3.63
N ILE A 180 11.66 -0.95 -2.52
CA ILE A 180 10.45 -1.75 -2.35
C ILE A 180 9.30 -0.83 -1.94
N ILE A 181 8.17 -0.91 -2.64
CA ILE A 181 6.94 -0.21 -2.29
C ILE A 181 5.79 -1.21 -2.40
N HIS A 182 4.90 -1.24 -1.42
CA HIS A 182 3.68 -2.04 -1.51
C HIS A 182 2.76 -1.51 -2.62
N VAL A 183 2.12 -2.43 -3.32
CA VAL A 183 1.04 -2.12 -4.27
C VAL A 183 -0.28 -2.55 -3.63
N GLU A 184 -1.32 -1.75 -3.76
CA GLU A 184 -2.63 -2.05 -3.22
C GLU A 184 -3.71 -1.97 -4.30
N SER A 185 -4.46 -3.05 -4.43
CA SER A 185 -5.67 -3.15 -5.25
C SER A 185 -6.88 -3.23 -4.33
N PHE A 186 -7.91 -2.43 -4.62
CA PHE A 186 -9.14 -2.36 -3.81
C PHE A 186 -10.29 -3.21 -4.37
N ASP A 187 -9.95 -4.27 -5.12
CA ASP A 187 -10.92 -5.18 -5.75
C ASP A 187 -11.63 -6.12 -4.75
#